data_ff41d0885e81652ecd7df2cab69b310a
#
_entry.id   ff41d0885e81652ecd7df2cab69b310a
#
_cell.length_a   1.000
_cell.length_b   1.000
_cell.length_c   1.000
_cell.angle_alpha   90.00
_cell.angle_beta   90.00
_cell.angle_gamma   90.00
#
_symmetry.space_group_name_H-M   'P 1'
#
loop_
_entity.id
_entity.type
_entity.pdbx_description
1 polymer ?
#
loop_
_entity_poly.entity_id
_entity_poly.type
_entity_poly.pdbx_seq_one_letter_code
_entity_poly.pdbx_strand_id
1 'polypeptide(L)'
;MTEATIPTELAPAYRIAFIHAPDPVYADTQNYGAKFMPVWAYTLGAHISGGARFELSLTDCRFEPEASIKEADVFLFSGINQDFSNMERVRANLKRRYPNAKSMVGGPICWSFEQAGTLEQLASFDHVFIGDGEDEIERLMDALSAGDTLYHIIKSPRRFPINE
;
A
#
# COMPACT_ATOMS: atom_id res chain seq x y z
N MET A 1 -40.97 -30.62 5.68
CA MET A 1 -40.36 -29.69 4.69
C MET A 1 -39.53 -28.73 5.51
N THR A 2 -38.22 -28.91 5.50
CA THR A 2 -37.28 -28.10 6.27
C THR A 2 -36.88 -26.94 5.38
N GLU A 3 -37.26 -25.72 5.78
CA GLU A 3 -36.80 -24.50 5.10
C GLU A 3 -35.28 -24.43 5.19
N ALA A 4 -34.65 -24.42 4.02
CA ALA A 4 -33.22 -24.13 3.92
C ALA A 4 -33.00 -22.65 4.27
N THR A 5 -32.42 -22.42 5.42
CA THR A 5 -31.94 -21.10 5.83
C THR A 5 -30.89 -20.66 4.81
N ILE A 6 -31.22 -19.64 4.03
CA ILE A 6 -30.26 -18.97 3.14
C ILE A 6 -29.22 -18.33 4.04
N PRO A 7 -27.94 -18.65 3.87
CA PRO A 7 -26.93 -18.08 4.74
C PRO A 7 -26.71 -16.62 4.39
N THR A 8 -26.91 -15.81 5.41
CA THR A 8 -26.00 -14.78 5.90
C THR A 8 -25.33 -13.90 4.82
N GLU A 9 -25.70 -12.65 4.84
CA GLU A 9 -24.97 -11.51 4.32
C GLU A 9 -23.46 -11.74 4.49
N LEU A 10 -22.75 -11.85 3.37
CA LEU A 10 -21.29 -11.92 3.38
C LEU A 10 -20.77 -10.69 4.12
N ALA A 11 -19.85 -10.89 5.06
CA ALA A 11 -19.18 -9.77 5.71
C ALA A 11 -18.61 -8.83 4.64
N PRO A 12 -18.68 -7.50 4.83
CA PRO A 12 -18.16 -6.56 3.86
C PRO A 12 -16.69 -6.85 3.57
N ALA A 13 -16.32 -6.80 2.30
CA ALA A 13 -14.94 -7.02 1.89
C ALA A 13 -14.00 -5.99 2.53
N TYR A 14 -12.81 -6.45 2.96
CA TYR A 14 -11.75 -5.55 3.43
C TYR A 14 -11.17 -4.79 2.23
N ARG A 15 -11.22 -3.46 2.28
CA ARG A 15 -10.88 -2.59 1.16
C ARG A 15 -9.42 -2.18 1.22
N ILE A 16 -8.70 -2.49 0.14
CA ILE A 16 -7.27 -2.22 -0.01
C ILE A 16 -7.09 -1.24 -1.16
N ALA A 17 -6.51 -0.07 -0.88
CA ALA A 17 -6.25 0.92 -1.91
C ALA A 17 -4.73 1.10 -2.12
N PHE A 18 -4.28 0.86 -3.33
CA PHE A 18 -2.94 1.18 -3.79
C PHE A 18 -2.89 2.64 -4.23
N ILE A 19 -1.96 3.41 -3.67
CA ILE A 19 -1.82 4.84 -3.93
C ILE A 19 -0.46 5.11 -4.57
N HIS A 20 -0.48 5.43 -5.85
CA HIS A 20 0.70 5.88 -6.56
C HIS A 20 0.73 7.41 -6.55
N ALA A 21 1.59 7.98 -5.70
CA ALA A 21 1.68 9.42 -5.46
C ALA A 21 3.11 9.93 -5.68
N PRO A 22 3.62 9.91 -6.94
CA PRO A 22 4.95 10.44 -7.25
C PRO A 22 4.99 11.96 -7.07
N ASP A 23 6.20 12.50 -6.91
CA ASP A 23 6.39 13.95 -6.83
C ASP A 23 5.93 14.59 -8.15
N PRO A 24 4.99 15.56 -8.12
CA PRO A 24 4.46 16.19 -9.32
C PRO A 24 5.53 16.97 -10.11
N VAL A 25 6.57 17.48 -9.46
CA VAL A 25 7.68 18.20 -10.13
C VAL A 25 8.44 17.24 -11.03
N TYR A 26 8.66 16.01 -10.62
CA TYR A 26 9.37 14.99 -11.41
C TYR A 26 8.43 14.23 -12.35
N ALA A 27 7.17 14.08 -11.99
CA ALA A 27 6.18 13.41 -12.82
C ALA A 27 5.90 14.13 -14.15
N ASP A 28 6.13 15.46 -14.19
CA ASP A 28 5.85 16.31 -15.36
C ASP A 28 7.09 16.66 -16.19
N THR A 29 8.29 16.28 -15.76
CA THR A 29 9.51 16.59 -16.50
C THR A 29 9.64 15.71 -17.74
N GLN A 30 9.83 16.32 -18.90
CA GLN A 30 10.04 15.66 -20.20
C GLN A 30 11.24 14.69 -20.23
N ASN A 31 12.14 14.80 -19.25
CA ASN A 31 13.34 13.96 -19.14
C ASN A 31 13.02 12.52 -18.71
N TYR A 32 11.87 12.28 -18.08
CA TYR A 32 11.40 10.95 -17.72
C TYR A 32 10.11 10.62 -18.48
N GLY A 33 10.10 10.93 -19.79
CA GLY A 33 8.92 10.86 -20.66
C GLY A 33 8.18 9.53 -20.81
N ALA A 34 8.58 8.50 -20.07
CA ALA A 34 7.81 7.29 -19.88
C ALA A 34 7.05 7.37 -18.55
N LYS A 35 5.78 7.68 -18.63
CA LYS A 35 4.88 7.54 -17.47
C LYS A 35 4.67 6.05 -17.22
N PHE A 36 5.59 5.43 -16.52
CA PHE A 36 5.50 4.00 -16.21
C PHE A 36 4.27 3.72 -15.35
N MET A 37 3.55 2.66 -15.71
CA MET A 37 2.50 2.12 -14.86
C MET A 37 3.07 1.80 -13.48
N PRO A 38 2.30 1.97 -12.41
CA PRO A 38 2.71 1.56 -11.07
C PRO A 38 2.71 0.02 -10.95
N VAL A 39 3.68 -0.63 -11.63
CA VAL A 39 3.79 -2.09 -11.75
C VAL A 39 3.75 -2.76 -10.37
N TRP A 40 4.33 -2.12 -9.36
CA TRP A 40 4.32 -2.63 -7.98
C TRP A 40 2.90 -2.90 -7.45
N ALA A 41 1.93 -2.03 -7.78
CA ALA A 41 0.55 -2.19 -7.32
C ALA A 41 -0.14 -3.37 -8.01
N TYR A 42 0.10 -3.53 -9.32
CA TYR A 42 -0.42 -4.67 -10.08
C TYR A 42 0.21 -5.98 -9.62
N THR A 43 1.52 -5.98 -9.37
CA THR A 43 2.24 -7.16 -8.88
C THR A 43 1.71 -7.58 -7.52
N LEU A 44 1.66 -6.68 -6.54
CA LEU A 44 1.13 -7.00 -5.21
C LEU A 44 -0.35 -7.39 -5.26
N GLY A 45 -1.16 -6.67 -6.07
CA GLY A 45 -2.58 -6.99 -6.23
C GLY A 45 -2.81 -8.40 -6.80
N ALA A 46 -1.94 -8.87 -7.70
CA ALA A 46 -2.00 -10.22 -8.24
C ALA A 46 -1.67 -11.32 -7.22
N HIS A 47 -0.96 -10.98 -6.15
CA HIS A 47 -0.64 -11.91 -5.05
C HIS A 47 -1.69 -11.93 -3.93
N ILE A 48 -2.74 -11.11 -4.03
CA ILE A 48 -3.86 -11.12 -3.10
C ILE A 48 -4.98 -11.99 -3.70
N SER A 49 -5.01 -13.26 -3.33
CA SER A 49 -5.91 -14.26 -3.92
C SER A 49 -7.23 -14.46 -3.14
N GLY A 50 -7.45 -13.67 -2.11
CA GLY A 50 -8.56 -13.82 -1.15
C GLY A 50 -9.98 -13.76 -1.72
N GLY A 51 -10.15 -13.60 -3.03
CA GLY A 51 -11.46 -13.56 -3.69
C GLY A 51 -12.35 -12.44 -3.15
N ALA A 52 -13.59 -12.77 -2.82
CA ALA A 52 -14.57 -11.80 -2.32
C ALA A 52 -14.25 -11.21 -0.93
N ARG A 53 -13.20 -11.68 -0.25
CA ARG A 53 -12.76 -11.12 1.04
C ARG A 53 -12.11 -9.75 0.91
N PHE A 54 -11.54 -9.45 -0.25
CA PHE A 54 -10.80 -8.22 -0.51
C PHE A 54 -11.39 -7.45 -1.69
N GLU A 55 -11.52 -6.15 -1.52
CA GLU A 55 -11.81 -5.21 -2.60
C GLU A 55 -10.57 -4.38 -2.87
N LEU A 56 -10.02 -4.50 -4.09
CA LEU A 56 -8.80 -3.82 -4.49
C LEU A 56 -9.12 -2.58 -5.34
N SER A 57 -8.43 -1.49 -5.08
CA SER A 57 -8.47 -0.28 -5.91
C SER A 57 -7.07 0.29 -6.09
N LEU A 58 -6.86 1.00 -7.20
CA LEU A 58 -5.63 1.73 -7.48
C LEU A 58 -5.99 3.15 -7.88
N THR A 59 -5.32 4.12 -7.29
CA THR A 59 -5.35 5.52 -7.74
C THR A 59 -3.95 5.96 -8.11
N ASP A 60 -3.80 6.41 -9.35
CA ASP A 60 -2.57 7.03 -9.84
C ASP A 60 -2.75 8.56 -9.84
N CYS A 61 -2.15 9.21 -8.85
CA CYS A 61 -2.28 10.65 -8.62
C CYS A 61 -1.65 11.51 -9.74
N ARG A 62 -1.02 10.92 -10.74
CA ARG A 62 -0.58 11.63 -11.95
C ARG A 62 -1.73 11.94 -12.89
N PHE A 63 -2.78 11.11 -12.86
CA PHE A 63 -3.90 11.15 -13.79
C PHE A 63 -5.24 11.39 -13.10
N GLU A 64 -5.33 11.02 -11.83
CA GLU A 64 -6.55 11.11 -11.06
C GLU A 64 -6.38 12.11 -9.90
N PRO A 65 -7.37 12.98 -9.66
CA PRO A 65 -7.30 13.88 -8.52
C PRO A 65 -7.34 13.09 -7.20
N GLU A 66 -6.62 13.56 -6.20
CA GLU A 66 -6.61 12.94 -4.86
C GLU A 66 -8.03 12.78 -4.27
N ALA A 67 -8.96 13.67 -4.65
CA ALA A 67 -10.36 13.59 -4.23
C ALA A 67 -11.07 12.33 -4.71
N SER A 68 -10.60 11.69 -5.80
CA SER A 68 -11.16 10.45 -6.34
C SER A 68 -10.75 9.20 -5.56
N ILE A 69 -9.75 9.30 -4.67
CA ILE A 69 -9.34 8.17 -3.83
C ILE A 69 -10.52 7.72 -3.00
N LYS A 70 -10.92 6.46 -3.20
CA LYS A 70 -12.04 5.86 -2.48
C LYS A 70 -11.68 5.57 -1.03
N GLU A 71 -12.70 5.46 -0.20
CA GLU A 71 -12.54 4.95 1.16
C GLU A 71 -11.97 3.54 1.14
N ALA A 72 -10.99 3.30 2.01
CA ALA A 72 -10.37 1.99 2.18
C ALA A 72 -10.05 1.75 3.66
N ASP A 73 -9.85 0.48 4.00
CA ASP A 73 -9.45 0.07 5.35
C ASP A 73 -7.93 0.15 5.50
N VAL A 74 -7.21 -0.01 4.38
CA VAL A 74 -5.76 0.22 4.31
C VAL A 74 -5.35 0.90 3.00
N PHE A 75 -4.46 1.88 3.11
CA PHE A 75 -3.81 2.57 1.99
C PHE A 75 -2.35 2.11 1.88
N LEU A 76 -2.00 1.52 0.73
CA LEU A 76 -0.67 1.03 0.45
C LEU A 76 0.07 2.03 -0.44
N PHE A 77 1.29 2.38 -0.07
CA PHE A 77 2.16 3.31 -0.77
C PHE A 77 3.47 2.64 -1.15
N SER A 78 4.00 2.99 -2.31
CA SER A 78 5.35 2.65 -2.73
C SER A 78 5.90 3.75 -3.64
N GLY A 79 7.18 4.03 -3.51
CA GLY A 79 7.85 5.07 -4.28
C GLY A 79 9.36 5.06 -4.05
N ILE A 80 9.99 6.12 -4.52
CA ILE A 80 11.41 6.42 -4.30
C ILE A 80 11.55 7.65 -3.40
N ASN A 81 12.75 7.98 -2.98
CA ASN A 81 13.00 9.08 -2.04
C ASN A 81 12.41 10.43 -2.50
N GLN A 82 12.42 10.69 -3.82
CA GLN A 82 11.87 11.91 -4.40
C GLN A 82 10.36 12.03 -4.20
N ASP A 83 9.66 10.90 -4.13
CA ASP A 83 8.20 10.85 -3.97
C ASP A 83 7.76 11.09 -2.52
N PHE A 84 8.69 11.02 -1.56
CA PHE A 84 8.39 11.00 -0.13
C PHE A 84 7.48 12.15 0.32
N SER A 85 7.83 13.39 -0.05
CA SER A 85 7.07 14.56 0.37
C SER A 85 5.62 14.54 -0.12
N ASN A 86 5.39 14.07 -1.36
CA ASN A 86 4.05 13.98 -1.91
C ASN A 86 3.27 12.79 -1.32
N MET A 87 3.93 11.65 -1.14
CA MET A 87 3.33 10.49 -0.47
C MET A 87 2.87 10.86 0.95
N GLU A 88 3.71 11.57 1.70
CA GLU A 88 3.42 12.02 3.07
C GLU A 88 2.21 12.98 3.10
N ARG A 89 2.17 13.92 2.16
CA ARG A 89 1.06 14.86 2.02
C ARG A 89 -0.25 14.12 1.72
N VAL A 90 -0.23 13.20 0.76
CA VAL A 90 -1.42 12.40 0.39
C VAL A 90 -1.86 11.52 1.55
N ARG A 91 -0.92 10.83 2.21
CA ARG A 91 -1.19 10.03 3.42
C ARG A 91 -1.88 10.87 4.50
N ALA A 92 -1.33 12.06 4.80
CA ALA A 92 -1.89 12.95 5.83
C ALA A 92 -3.32 13.40 5.49
N ASN A 93 -3.60 13.68 4.22
CA ASN A 93 -4.94 14.01 3.75
C ASN A 93 -5.90 12.83 3.90
N LEU A 94 -5.45 11.62 3.51
CA LEU A 94 -6.26 10.40 3.67
C LEU A 94 -6.53 10.09 5.13
N LYS A 95 -5.55 10.28 6.03
CA LYS A 95 -5.74 10.06 7.47
C LYS A 95 -6.76 11.02 8.08
N ARG A 96 -6.83 12.27 7.59
CA ARG A 96 -7.88 13.21 8.02
C ARG A 96 -9.26 12.82 7.50
N ARG A 97 -9.33 12.30 6.28
CA ARG A 97 -10.58 11.90 5.61
C ARG A 97 -11.11 10.55 6.13
N TYR A 98 -10.20 9.64 6.43
CA TYR A 98 -10.47 8.28 6.89
C TYR A 98 -9.62 7.95 8.13
N PRO A 99 -9.97 8.47 9.30
CA PRO A 99 -9.11 8.40 10.49
C PRO A 99 -8.84 6.98 10.99
N ASN A 100 -9.75 6.05 10.71
CA ASN A 100 -9.62 4.65 11.12
C ASN A 100 -8.80 3.80 10.14
N ALA A 101 -8.61 4.28 8.91
CA ALA A 101 -7.84 3.55 7.92
C ALA A 101 -6.36 3.47 8.31
N LYS A 102 -5.74 2.35 7.99
CA LYS A 102 -4.30 2.14 8.15
C LYS A 102 -3.55 2.64 6.92
N SER A 103 -2.29 2.96 7.10
CA SER A 103 -1.37 3.30 6.02
C SER A 103 -0.11 2.45 6.12
N MET A 104 0.30 1.88 4.99
CA MET A 104 1.51 1.09 4.90
C MET A 104 2.37 1.61 3.74
N VAL A 105 3.66 1.75 3.99
CA VAL A 105 4.64 2.10 2.96
C VAL A 105 5.63 0.98 2.77
N GLY A 106 5.99 0.72 1.51
CA GLY A 106 6.97 -0.30 1.12
C GLY A 106 7.80 0.14 -0.09
N GLY A 107 8.56 -0.81 -0.63
CA GLY A 107 9.34 -0.63 -1.84
C GLY A 107 10.67 0.11 -1.63
N PRO A 108 11.27 0.65 -2.73
CA PRO A 108 12.64 1.17 -2.74
C PRO A 108 12.91 2.27 -1.71
N ILE A 109 11.92 3.10 -1.40
CA ILE A 109 12.04 4.17 -0.41
C ILE A 109 12.37 3.62 1.00
N CYS A 110 11.73 2.53 1.40
CA CYS A 110 11.96 1.93 2.72
C CYS A 110 13.38 1.38 2.85
N TRP A 111 13.85 0.69 1.80
CA TRP A 111 15.22 0.21 1.76
C TRP A 111 16.24 1.36 1.77
N SER A 112 15.96 2.41 1.03
CA SER A 112 16.85 3.58 0.95
C SER A 112 17.00 4.28 2.30
N PHE A 113 15.90 4.50 3.03
CA PHE A 113 15.94 5.12 4.35
C PHE A 113 16.55 4.20 5.40
N GLU A 114 16.36 2.87 5.28
CA GLU A 114 17.04 1.91 6.14
C GLU A 114 18.56 1.99 5.96
N GLN A 115 19.05 1.99 4.71
CA GLN A 115 20.48 2.08 4.41
C GLN A 115 21.10 3.41 4.86
N ALA A 116 20.33 4.48 4.79
CA ALA A 116 20.76 5.80 5.26
C ALA A 116 20.70 5.96 6.80
N GLY A 117 20.13 5.00 7.52
CA GLY A 117 19.91 5.12 8.98
C GLY A 117 18.88 6.18 9.36
N THR A 118 17.93 6.47 8.48
CA THR A 118 16.91 7.53 8.66
C THR A 118 15.48 6.99 8.56
N LEU A 119 15.28 5.74 8.92
CA LEU A 119 13.98 5.05 8.78
C LEU A 119 12.88 5.71 9.61
N GLU A 120 13.24 6.44 10.67
CA GLU A 120 12.32 7.24 11.49
C GLU A 120 11.56 8.31 10.70
N GLN A 121 12.05 8.71 9.53
CA GLN A 121 11.32 9.64 8.65
C GLN A 121 9.99 9.04 8.14
N LEU A 122 9.86 7.70 8.13
CA LEU A 122 8.64 7.00 7.76
C LEU A 122 7.68 6.75 8.94
N ALA A 123 7.97 7.30 10.13
CA ALA A 123 7.21 7.05 11.36
C ALA A 123 5.75 7.51 11.31
N SER A 124 5.39 8.33 10.35
CA SER A 124 4.01 8.77 10.16
C SER A 124 3.08 7.72 9.55
N PHE A 125 3.63 6.74 8.82
CA PHE A 125 2.87 5.57 8.34
C PHE A 125 2.59 4.63 9.50
N ASP A 126 1.44 3.98 9.50
CA ASP A 126 1.11 2.98 10.54
C ASP A 126 2.06 1.77 10.44
N HIS A 127 2.46 1.38 9.22
CA HIS A 127 3.37 0.27 8.97
C HIS A 127 4.40 0.61 7.88
N VAL A 128 5.63 0.18 8.09
CA VAL A 128 6.76 0.29 7.15
C VAL A 128 7.22 -1.12 6.80
N PHE A 129 7.10 -1.50 5.52
CA PHE A 129 7.47 -2.82 5.03
C PHE A 129 8.81 -2.77 4.29
N ILE A 130 9.77 -3.60 4.71
CA ILE A 130 11.11 -3.70 4.13
C ILE A 130 11.32 -5.12 3.61
N GLY A 131 11.54 -5.27 2.31
CA GLY A 131 11.77 -6.54 1.64
C GLY A 131 10.83 -6.76 0.45
N ASP A 132 10.78 -8.02 -0.01
CA ASP A 132 9.93 -8.42 -1.12
C ASP A 132 8.49 -8.65 -0.60
N GLY A 133 7.55 -7.90 -1.13
CA GLY A 133 6.18 -7.86 -0.65
C GLY A 133 5.29 -8.99 -1.20
N GLU A 134 5.68 -9.57 -2.33
CA GLU A 134 4.85 -10.50 -3.10
C GLU A 134 4.42 -11.74 -2.31
N ASP A 135 5.32 -12.28 -1.49
CA ASP A 135 5.02 -13.46 -0.67
C ASP A 135 4.30 -13.15 0.64
N GLU A 136 4.33 -11.89 1.06
CA GLU A 136 3.86 -11.49 2.38
C GLU A 136 2.54 -10.72 2.32
N ILE A 137 2.22 -10.10 1.18
CA ILE A 137 1.11 -9.15 1.09
C ILE A 137 -0.23 -9.76 1.48
N GLU A 138 -0.54 -10.96 1.00
CA GLU A 138 -1.82 -11.60 1.34
C GLU A 138 -1.92 -11.89 2.83
N ARG A 139 -0.87 -12.43 3.43
CA ARG A 139 -0.81 -12.71 4.88
C ARG A 139 -0.96 -11.43 5.72
N LEU A 140 -0.36 -10.33 5.29
CA LEU A 140 -0.48 -9.03 5.97
C LEU A 140 -1.91 -8.49 5.86
N MET A 141 -2.54 -8.62 4.71
CA MET A 141 -3.93 -8.17 4.50
C MET A 141 -4.91 -9.05 5.29
N ASP A 142 -4.68 -10.36 5.36
CA ASP A 142 -5.45 -11.26 6.21
C ASP A 142 -5.37 -10.86 7.68
N ALA A 143 -4.16 -10.61 8.19
CA ALA A 143 -3.96 -10.19 9.58
C ALA A 143 -4.65 -8.84 9.88
N LEU A 144 -4.49 -7.84 9.00
CA LEU A 144 -5.16 -6.55 9.16
C LEU A 144 -6.69 -6.68 9.11
N SER A 145 -7.22 -7.49 8.20
CA SER A 145 -8.67 -7.71 8.08
C SER A 145 -9.26 -8.45 9.28
N ALA A 146 -8.47 -9.29 9.93
CA ALA A 146 -8.83 -9.96 11.18
C ALA A 146 -8.75 -9.03 12.41
N GLY A 147 -8.20 -7.82 12.26
CA GLY A 147 -8.00 -6.86 13.35
C GLY A 147 -6.72 -7.12 14.16
N ASP A 148 -5.81 -7.91 13.63
CA ASP A 148 -4.54 -8.18 14.29
C ASP A 148 -3.66 -6.92 14.35
N THR A 149 -2.88 -6.81 15.40
CA THR A 149 -1.89 -5.74 15.56
C THR A 149 -0.59 -6.14 14.89
N LEU A 150 -0.23 -5.45 13.80
CA LEU A 150 1.07 -5.60 13.15
C LEU A 150 2.12 -4.69 13.79
N TYR A 151 3.38 -5.09 13.70
CA TYR A 151 4.50 -4.22 14.06
C TYR A 151 4.55 -2.99 13.15
N HIS A 152 5.09 -1.88 13.68
CA HIS A 152 5.32 -0.68 12.89
C HIS A 152 6.33 -0.94 11.75
N ILE A 153 7.45 -1.61 12.07
CA ILE A 153 8.45 -2.04 11.07
C ILE A 153 8.31 -3.54 10.85
N ILE A 154 8.04 -3.92 9.59
CA ILE A 154 7.88 -5.30 9.17
C ILE A 154 8.99 -5.60 8.17
N LYS A 155 9.79 -6.64 8.43
CA LYS A 155 10.86 -7.09 7.55
C LYS A 155 10.54 -8.48 7.02
N SER A 156 10.57 -8.62 5.69
CA SER A 156 10.55 -9.92 5.03
C SER A 156 11.96 -10.43 4.80
N PRO A 157 12.22 -11.73 4.93
CA PRO A 157 13.50 -12.29 4.52
C PRO A 157 13.71 -12.06 3.02
N ARG A 158 14.91 -11.57 2.62
CA ARG A 158 15.26 -11.42 1.21
C ARG A 158 15.32 -12.80 0.55
N ARG A 159 14.61 -12.98 -0.56
CA ARG A 159 14.65 -14.25 -1.34
C ARG A 159 16.00 -14.50 -1.99
N PHE A 160 16.69 -13.43 -2.37
CA PHE A 160 17.98 -13.52 -3.06
C PHE A 160 19.05 -12.80 -2.22
N PRO A 161 19.98 -13.53 -1.57
CA PRO A 161 21.14 -12.88 -1.03
C PRO A 161 21.87 -12.22 -2.20
N ILE A 162 21.97 -10.90 -2.18
CA ILE A 162 22.92 -10.20 -3.06
C ILE A 162 24.27 -10.66 -2.56
N ASN A 163 24.95 -11.49 -3.35
CA ASN A 163 26.33 -11.88 -3.04
C ASN A 163 27.15 -10.60 -3.03
N GLU A 164 27.73 -10.32 -1.87
CA GLU A 164 28.72 -9.28 -1.67
C GLU A 164 29.99 -9.58 -2.46
#